data_eb34f4feab3638e5d54dea555ad2e0e6
#
_entry.id   eb34f4feab3638e5d54dea555ad2e0e6
#
_cell.length_a   1.000
_cell.length_b   1.000
_cell.length_c   1.000
_cell.angle_alpha   90.00
_cell.angle_beta   90.00
_cell.angle_gamma   90.00
#
_symmetry.space_group_name_H-M   'P 1'
#
loop_
_entity.id
_entity.type
_entity.pdbx_description
1 polymer ?
#
loop_
_entity_poly.entity_id
_entity_poly.type
_entity_poly.pdbx_seq_one_letter_code
_entity_poly.pdbx_strand_id
1 'polypeptide(L)'
;MAKLFCSLLSDYGMLGVLLLLCVACSLATISKQQPTDRWTADRLAAKVAGEHPGGAALLVGLPNEGERAFVAAVEAGLTQRGVKVVAAVNGLPSATREAIKRAIAQGERIDVAVASLGASTKTVLEPKSYGSPLVERMQVVAPQAYYWPTFLL
;
A
#
# COMPACT_ATOMS: atom_id res chain seq x y z
N MET A 1 -12.89 -24.03 38.95
CA MET A 1 -12.43 -22.85 38.22
C MET A 1 -13.46 -21.70 38.20
N ALA A 2 -14.77 -21.94 38.02
CA ALA A 2 -15.78 -20.88 38.02
C ALA A 2 -15.91 -20.11 39.35
N LYS A 3 -15.76 -20.77 40.52
CA LYS A 3 -15.83 -20.10 41.82
C LYS A 3 -14.68 -19.16 42.13
N LEU A 4 -13.46 -19.47 41.65
CA LEU A 4 -12.30 -18.58 41.75
C LEU A 4 -12.46 -17.34 40.85
N PHE A 5 -13.08 -17.50 39.71
CA PHE A 5 -13.36 -16.39 38.78
C PHE A 5 -14.41 -15.42 39.36
N CYS A 6 -15.49 -15.95 40.00
CA CYS A 6 -16.48 -15.12 40.66
C CYS A 6 -15.92 -14.37 41.88
N SER A 7 -15.04 -14.98 42.67
CA SER A 7 -14.41 -14.32 43.83
C SER A 7 -13.46 -13.21 43.38
N LEU A 8 -12.64 -13.47 42.33
CA LEU A 8 -11.78 -12.46 41.71
C LEU A 8 -12.58 -11.30 41.11
N LEU A 9 -13.75 -11.58 40.49
CA LEU A 9 -14.59 -10.52 39.92
C LEU A 9 -15.26 -9.67 41.03
N SER A 10 -15.56 -10.25 42.20
CA SER A 10 -16.14 -9.51 43.32
C SER A 10 -15.13 -8.56 43.97
N ASP A 11 -13.89 -9.02 44.20
CA ASP A 11 -12.85 -8.23 44.84
C ASP A 11 -12.15 -7.25 43.89
N TYR A 12 -12.13 -7.59 42.59
CA TYR A 12 -11.49 -6.78 41.53
C TYR A 12 -12.45 -6.37 40.40
N GLY A 13 -13.75 -6.25 40.71
CA GLY A 13 -14.78 -5.93 39.72
C GLY A 13 -14.46 -4.68 38.89
N MET A 14 -13.87 -3.68 39.53
CA MET A 14 -13.44 -2.44 38.85
C MET A 14 -12.29 -2.69 37.87
N LEU A 15 -11.35 -3.56 38.23
CA LEU A 15 -10.24 -3.99 37.38
C LEU A 15 -10.75 -4.85 36.21
N GLY A 16 -11.73 -5.71 36.41
CA GLY A 16 -12.37 -6.52 35.39
C GLY A 16 -13.10 -5.68 34.36
N VAL A 17 -13.84 -4.66 34.80
CA VAL A 17 -14.52 -3.70 33.91
C VAL A 17 -13.48 -2.88 33.10
N LEU A 18 -12.41 -2.41 33.75
CA LEU A 18 -11.35 -1.66 33.10
C LEU A 18 -10.67 -2.51 32.00
N LEU A 19 -10.37 -3.77 32.32
CA LEU A 19 -9.74 -4.69 31.37
C LEU A 19 -10.65 -5.00 30.18
N LEU A 20 -11.96 -5.19 30.44
CA LEU A 20 -12.96 -5.39 29.39
C LEU A 20 -13.11 -4.16 28.51
N LEU A 21 -13.06 -2.96 29.10
CA LEU A 21 -13.08 -1.69 28.37
C LEU A 21 -11.81 -1.52 27.52
N CYS A 22 -10.64 -1.86 28.07
CA CYS A 22 -9.38 -1.84 27.31
C CYS A 22 -9.43 -2.79 26.12
N VAL A 23 -9.95 -4.02 26.30
CA VAL A 23 -10.11 -4.99 25.21
C VAL A 23 -11.10 -4.47 24.16
N ALA A 24 -12.25 -3.93 24.60
CA ALA A 24 -13.24 -3.37 23.68
C ALA A 24 -12.69 -2.18 22.90
N CYS A 25 -11.97 -1.26 23.55
CA CYS A 25 -11.30 -0.14 22.87
C CYS A 25 -10.21 -0.63 21.91
N SER A 26 -9.44 -1.65 22.31
CA SER A 26 -8.42 -2.26 21.43
C SER A 26 -9.04 -2.83 20.17
N LEU A 27 -10.13 -3.56 20.29
CA LEU A 27 -10.83 -4.13 19.14
C LEU A 27 -11.47 -3.05 18.27
N ALA A 28 -12.01 -1.99 18.88
CA ALA A 28 -12.61 -0.88 18.15
C ALA A 28 -11.58 -0.02 17.42
N THR A 29 -10.33 0.02 17.91
CA THR A 29 -9.23 0.81 17.32
C THR A 29 -8.36 0.04 16.34
N ILE A 30 -8.67 -1.23 16.07
CA ILE A 30 -8.00 -1.98 15.00
C ILE A 30 -8.35 -1.34 13.67
N SER A 31 -7.39 -0.68 13.05
CA SER A 31 -7.55 -0.07 11.73
C SER A 31 -6.62 -0.70 10.71
N LYS A 32 -7.06 -0.68 9.46
CA LYS A 32 -6.24 -1.11 8.33
C LYS A 32 -5.08 -0.14 8.15
N GLN A 33 -3.88 -0.56 8.51
CA GLN A 33 -2.69 0.23 8.33
C GLN A 33 -2.26 0.21 6.86
N GLN A 34 -1.98 1.38 6.33
CA GLN A 34 -1.36 1.52 5.01
C GLN A 34 0.15 1.61 5.22
N PRO A 35 0.90 0.56 4.83
CA PRO A 35 2.35 0.56 5.02
C PRO A 35 2.98 1.56 4.04
N THR A 36 3.31 2.74 4.55
CA THR A 36 4.00 3.82 3.81
C THR A 36 5.42 4.06 4.32
N ASP A 37 5.92 3.14 5.14
CA ASP A 37 7.25 3.20 5.70
C ASP A 37 8.34 2.84 4.67
N ARG A 38 9.54 3.37 4.88
CA ARG A 38 10.69 3.19 3.99
C ARG A 38 11.08 1.71 3.81
N TRP A 39 10.94 0.90 4.85
CA TRP A 39 11.25 -0.52 4.78
C TRP A 39 10.29 -1.28 3.83
N THR A 40 9.01 -0.97 3.90
CA THR A 40 8.01 -1.53 2.97
C THR A 40 8.28 -1.09 1.53
N ALA A 41 8.67 0.18 1.33
CA ALA A 41 9.04 0.70 0.02
C ALA A 41 10.25 -0.05 -0.57
N ASP A 42 11.28 -0.29 0.24
CA ASP A 42 12.48 -0.99 -0.22
C ASP A 42 12.22 -2.48 -0.54
N ARG A 43 11.43 -3.16 0.30
CA ARG A 43 11.00 -4.54 0.01
C ARG A 43 10.16 -4.64 -1.26
N LEU A 44 9.26 -3.67 -1.48
CA LEU A 44 8.43 -3.62 -2.67
C LEU A 44 9.28 -3.39 -3.91
N ALA A 45 10.24 -2.46 -3.85
CA ALA A 45 11.18 -2.20 -4.93
C ALA A 45 12.05 -3.43 -5.23
N ALA A 46 12.53 -4.14 -4.19
CA ALA A 46 13.31 -5.36 -4.36
C ALA A 46 12.49 -6.48 -5.03
N LYS A 47 11.23 -6.65 -4.61
CA LYS A 47 10.31 -7.63 -5.20
C LYS A 47 10.06 -7.33 -6.69
N VAL A 48 9.71 -6.08 -7.01
CA VAL A 48 9.43 -5.66 -8.39
C VAL A 48 10.65 -5.82 -9.27
N ALA A 49 11.84 -5.43 -8.79
CA ALA A 49 13.08 -5.60 -9.54
C ALA A 49 13.46 -7.07 -9.77
N GLY A 50 13.11 -7.96 -8.83
CA GLY A 50 13.32 -9.41 -8.98
C GLY A 50 12.35 -10.05 -9.98
N GLU A 51 11.10 -9.60 -10.02
CA GLU A 51 10.08 -10.13 -10.93
C GLU A 51 10.16 -9.53 -12.34
N HIS A 52 10.63 -8.27 -12.45
CA HIS A 52 10.72 -7.52 -13.71
C HIS A 52 12.11 -6.88 -13.90
N PRO A 53 13.18 -7.66 -14.05
CA PRO A 53 14.52 -7.12 -14.22
C PRO A 53 14.62 -6.29 -15.52
N GLY A 54 15.02 -5.02 -15.41
CA GLY A 54 15.07 -4.10 -16.53
C GLY A 54 13.70 -3.68 -17.10
N GLY A 55 12.61 -4.00 -16.40
CA GLY A 55 11.25 -3.61 -16.77
C GLY A 55 10.97 -2.13 -16.59
N ALA A 56 9.82 -1.70 -17.11
CA ALA A 56 9.33 -0.34 -17.01
C ALA A 56 8.22 -0.24 -15.99
N ALA A 57 8.40 0.62 -14.98
CA ALA A 57 7.49 0.78 -13.85
C ALA A 57 6.76 2.12 -13.89
N LEU A 58 5.46 2.08 -13.60
CA LEU A 58 4.65 3.25 -13.29
C LEU A 58 4.38 3.29 -11.78
N LEU A 59 4.66 4.41 -11.14
CA LEU A 59 4.40 4.60 -9.72
C LEU A 59 3.13 5.42 -9.49
N VAL A 60 2.25 4.94 -8.61
CA VAL A 60 0.97 5.59 -8.33
C VAL A 60 0.74 5.69 -6.83
N GLY A 61 0.59 6.90 -6.33
CA GLY A 61 0.24 7.22 -4.95
C GLY A 61 -0.92 8.20 -4.86
N LEU A 62 -1.53 8.30 -3.69
CA LEU A 62 -2.54 9.29 -3.38
C LEU A 62 -1.90 10.67 -3.12
N PRO A 63 -2.66 11.78 -3.23
CA PRO A 63 -2.13 13.14 -3.08
C PRO A 63 -1.98 13.54 -1.61
N ASN A 64 -1.30 12.72 -0.81
CA ASN A 64 -0.95 13.03 0.56
C ASN A 64 0.56 12.90 0.78
N GLU A 65 1.06 13.51 1.86
CA GLU A 65 2.49 13.64 2.11
C GLU A 65 3.18 12.28 2.39
N GLY A 66 2.54 11.43 3.17
CA GLY A 66 3.05 10.08 3.48
C GLY A 66 3.19 9.23 2.23
N GLU A 67 2.22 9.29 1.33
CA GLU A 67 2.24 8.56 0.05
C GLU A 67 3.29 9.12 -0.92
N ARG A 68 3.51 10.42 -0.94
CA ARG A 68 4.59 11.03 -1.74
C ARG A 68 5.96 10.53 -1.29
N ALA A 69 6.20 10.53 0.03
CA ALA A 69 7.44 10.00 0.59
C ALA A 69 7.63 8.52 0.27
N PHE A 70 6.57 7.72 0.35
CA PHE A 70 6.58 6.32 -0.01
C PHE A 70 6.90 6.11 -1.49
N VAL A 71 6.21 6.80 -2.40
CA VAL A 71 6.46 6.73 -3.85
C VAL A 71 7.88 7.13 -4.18
N ALA A 72 8.40 8.21 -3.59
CA ALA A 72 9.78 8.63 -3.78
C ALA A 72 10.80 7.59 -3.29
N ALA A 73 10.52 6.93 -2.16
CA ALA A 73 11.36 5.85 -1.66
C ALA A 73 11.36 4.62 -2.59
N VAL A 74 10.19 4.25 -3.12
CA VAL A 74 10.06 3.16 -4.11
C VAL A 74 10.80 3.52 -5.40
N GLU A 75 10.63 4.74 -5.89
CA GLU A 75 11.32 5.24 -7.10
C GLU A 75 12.84 5.13 -6.96
N ALA A 76 13.39 5.62 -5.86
CA ALA A 76 14.82 5.51 -5.57
C ALA A 76 15.28 4.03 -5.52
N GLY A 77 14.51 3.17 -4.85
CA GLY A 77 14.81 1.75 -4.74
C GLY A 77 14.76 1.00 -6.07
N LEU A 78 13.83 1.32 -6.97
CA LEU A 78 13.72 0.76 -8.32
C LEU A 78 14.85 1.23 -9.21
N THR A 79 15.15 2.52 -9.19
CA THR A 79 16.25 3.12 -9.99
C THR A 79 17.59 2.52 -9.61
N GLN A 80 17.86 2.32 -8.31
CA GLN A 80 19.09 1.66 -7.83
C GLN A 80 19.22 0.22 -8.32
N ARG A 81 18.10 -0.45 -8.60
CA ARG A 81 18.04 -1.84 -9.08
C ARG A 81 17.92 -1.96 -10.60
N GLY A 82 18.02 -0.85 -11.33
CA GLY A 82 18.02 -0.83 -12.79
C GLY A 82 16.64 -0.98 -13.43
N VAL A 83 15.56 -0.76 -12.69
CA VAL A 83 14.20 -0.71 -13.24
C VAL A 83 13.91 0.71 -13.72
N LYS A 84 13.45 0.85 -14.96
CA LYS A 84 13.10 2.16 -15.54
C LYS A 84 11.78 2.66 -14.96
N VAL A 85 11.80 3.82 -14.31
CA VAL A 85 10.58 4.49 -13.89
C VAL A 85 10.07 5.39 -15.01
N VAL A 86 8.91 5.04 -15.58
CA VAL A 86 8.28 5.79 -16.70
C VAL A 86 7.62 7.06 -16.18
N ALA A 87 6.89 6.95 -15.08
CA ALA A 87 6.27 8.09 -14.42
C ALA A 87 5.99 7.78 -12.94
N ALA A 88 6.05 8.82 -12.10
CA ALA A 88 5.62 8.77 -10.71
C ALA A 88 4.46 9.77 -10.54
N VAL A 89 3.29 9.28 -10.18
CA VAL A 89 2.06 10.07 -10.08
C VAL A 89 1.54 10.02 -8.66
N ASN A 90 1.47 11.17 -8.01
CA ASN A 90 0.84 11.34 -6.71
C ASN A 90 -0.40 12.23 -6.89
N GLY A 91 -1.54 11.63 -7.18
CA GLY A 91 -2.70 12.42 -7.53
C GLY A 91 -4.01 11.67 -7.63
N LEU A 92 -4.98 12.33 -8.23
CA LEU A 92 -6.29 11.77 -8.53
C LEU A 92 -6.19 10.71 -9.63
N PRO A 93 -7.19 9.81 -9.73
CA PRO A 93 -7.24 8.80 -10.79
C PRO A 93 -7.16 9.36 -12.22
N SER A 94 -7.63 10.58 -12.44
CA SER A 94 -7.52 11.29 -13.71
C SER A 94 -6.06 11.54 -14.11
N ALA A 95 -5.24 11.99 -13.16
CA ALA A 95 -3.82 12.24 -13.40
C ALA A 95 -3.05 10.96 -13.75
N THR A 96 -3.39 9.85 -13.09
CA THR A 96 -2.84 8.53 -13.41
C THR A 96 -3.22 8.10 -14.82
N ARG A 97 -4.49 8.29 -15.21
CA ARG A 97 -4.97 7.97 -16.55
C ARG A 97 -4.25 8.78 -17.63
N GLU A 98 -4.02 10.06 -17.38
CA GLU A 98 -3.28 10.93 -18.31
C GLU A 98 -1.80 10.53 -18.41
N ALA A 99 -1.17 10.13 -17.31
CA ALA A 99 0.20 9.65 -17.32
C ALA A 99 0.34 8.36 -18.14
N ILE A 100 -0.59 7.41 -18.00
CA ILE A 100 -0.61 6.17 -18.80
C ILE A 100 -0.82 6.51 -20.29
N LYS A 101 -1.77 7.37 -20.63
CA LYS A 101 -2.01 7.79 -22.00
C LYS A 101 -0.79 8.48 -22.61
N ARG A 102 -0.10 9.31 -21.84
CA ARG A 102 1.13 9.98 -22.26
C ARG A 102 2.23 8.98 -22.54
N ALA A 103 2.45 8.01 -21.65
CA ALA A 103 3.42 6.95 -21.84
C ALA A 103 3.14 6.14 -23.11
N ILE A 104 1.87 5.78 -23.35
CA ILE A 104 1.43 5.09 -24.58
C ILE A 104 1.72 5.94 -25.81
N ALA A 105 1.42 7.25 -25.79
CA ALA A 105 1.66 8.16 -26.90
C ALA A 105 3.16 8.35 -27.21
N GLN A 106 4.01 8.20 -26.20
CA GLN A 106 5.47 8.23 -26.33
C GLN A 106 6.06 6.88 -26.75
N GLY A 107 5.24 5.84 -26.90
CA GLY A 107 5.68 4.50 -27.21
C GLY A 107 6.36 3.78 -26.03
N GLU A 108 6.20 4.30 -24.81
CA GLU A 108 6.76 3.70 -23.62
C GLU A 108 5.93 2.49 -23.19
N ARG A 109 6.61 1.37 -22.95
CA ARG A 109 5.97 0.17 -22.41
C ARG A 109 5.89 0.28 -20.89
N ILE A 110 4.80 -0.20 -20.30
CA ILE A 110 4.64 -0.32 -18.86
C ILE A 110 4.44 -1.79 -18.52
N ASP A 111 5.40 -2.39 -17.83
CA ASP A 111 5.35 -3.79 -17.43
C ASP A 111 4.71 -3.96 -16.05
N VAL A 112 4.92 -2.98 -15.16
CA VAL A 112 4.40 -3.02 -13.79
C VAL A 112 3.90 -1.65 -13.34
N ALA A 113 2.73 -1.64 -12.70
CA ALA A 113 2.23 -0.48 -11.98
C ALA A 113 2.39 -0.74 -10.48
N VAL A 114 3.29 -0.02 -9.84
CA VAL A 114 3.48 -0.04 -8.41
C VAL A 114 2.57 1.00 -7.79
N ALA A 115 1.54 0.56 -7.10
CA ALA A 115 0.55 1.43 -6.49
C ALA A 115 0.64 1.36 -4.97
N SER A 116 0.41 2.46 -4.30
CA SER A 116 0.12 2.42 -2.87
C SER A 116 -1.16 1.62 -2.61
N LEU A 117 -1.34 1.12 -1.39
CA LEU A 117 -2.51 0.32 -1.06
C LEU A 117 -3.83 1.05 -1.35
N GLY A 118 -3.89 2.36 -1.10
CA GLY A 118 -5.06 3.19 -1.37
C GLY A 118 -5.30 3.45 -2.87
N ALA A 119 -4.24 3.44 -3.68
CA ALA A 119 -4.31 3.64 -5.12
C ALA A 119 -4.57 2.34 -5.89
N SER A 120 -4.15 1.19 -5.36
CA SER A 120 -4.26 -0.13 -6.02
C SER A 120 -5.69 -0.58 -6.30
N THR A 121 -6.66 -0.09 -5.53
CA THR A 121 -8.08 -0.43 -5.68
C THR A 121 -8.79 0.37 -6.77
N LYS A 122 -8.08 1.24 -7.50
CA LYS A 122 -8.69 2.08 -8.53
C LYS A 122 -8.71 1.36 -9.88
N THR A 123 -9.89 1.31 -10.50
CA THR A 123 -10.12 0.74 -11.85
C THR A 123 -9.28 1.38 -12.95
N VAL A 124 -8.70 2.54 -12.69
CA VAL A 124 -7.79 3.23 -13.61
C VAL A 124 -6.53 2.41 -13.92
N LEU A 125 -6.15 1.48 -13.05
CA LEU A 125 -4.98 0.61 -13.24
C LEU A 125 -5.30 -0.68 -14.01
N GLU A 126 -6.52 -0.85 -14.51
CA GLU A 126 -6.88 -1.99 -15.35
C GLU A 126 -6.31 -1.84 -16.77
N PRO A 127 -5.40 -2.74 -17.21
CA PRO A 127 -4.77 -2.65 -18.53
C PRO A 127 -5.75 -2.66 -19.67
N LYS A 128 -6.84 -3.42 -19.53
CA LYS A 128 -7.91 -3.56 -20.54
C LYS A 128 -8.61 -2.26 -20.88
N SER A 129 -8.58 -1.27 -19.97
CA SER A 129 -9.21 0.03 -20.17
C SER A 129 -8.51 0.90 -21.21
N TYR A 130 -7.29 0.56 -21.62
CA TYR A 130 -6.47 1.37 -22.53
C TYR A 130 -6.37 0.81 -23.94
N GLY A 131 -6.69 -0.47 -24.15
CA GLY A 131 -6.67 -1.11 -25.47
C GLY A 131 -5.33 -1.06 -26.21
N SER A 132 -4.22 -0.88 -25.46
CA SER A 132 -2.87 -0.76 -26.02
C SER A 132 -2.00 -1.96 -25.61
N PRO A 133 -1.27 -2.57 -26.58
CA PRO A 133 -0.36 -3.68 -26.30
C PRO A 133 0.80 -3.27 -25.36
N LEU A 134 1.11 -1.97 -25.26
CA LEU A 134 2.17 -1.44 -24.41
C LEU A 134 1.88 -1.56 -22.91
N VAL A 135 0.60 -1.69 -22.55
CA VAL A 135 0.14 -1.84 -21.16
C VAL A 135 -0.64 -3.13 -20.92
N GLU A 136 -0.83 -3.96 -21.94
CA GLU A 136 -1.64 -5.20 -21.86
C GLU A 136 -1.13 -6.17 -20.81
N ARG A 137 0.19 -6.21 -20.61
CA ARG A 137 0.86 -7.08 -19.63
C ARG A 137 1.15 -6.41 -18.30
N MET A 138 0.70 -5.17 -18.12
CA MET A 138 0.93 -4.41 -16.89
C MET A 138 0.35 -5.15 -15.68
N GLN A 139 1.21 -5.46 -14.72
CA GLN A 139 0.80 -6.04 -13.44
C GLN A 139 0.73 -4.95 -12.39
N VAL A 140 -0.34 -4.98 -11.60
CA VAL A 140 -0.49 -4.04 -10.46
C VAL A 140 0.08 -4.69 -9.21
N VAL A 141 1.12 -4.08 -8.66
CA VAL A 141 1.76 -4.53 -7.43
C VAL A 141 1.54 -3.48 -6.34
N ALA A 142 1.07 -3.92 -5.20
CA ALA A 142 0.84 -3.05 -4.05
C ALA A 142 1.38 -3.69 -2.77
N PRO A 143 1.73 -2.89 -1.76
CA PRO A 143 2.10 -3.42 -0.45
C PRO A 143 0.92 -4.15 0.18
N GLN A 144 1.20 -5.19 0.95
CA GLN A 144 0.16 -5.90 1.68
C GLN A 144 -0.32 -5.06 2.87
N ALA A 145 -1.64 -4.94 3.01
CA ALA A 145 -2.22 -4.34 4.21
C ALA A 145 -2.09 -5.29 5.40
N TYR A 146 -1.79 -4.73 6.55
CA TYR A 146 -1.88 -5.45 7.81
C TYR A 146 -2.75 -4.69 8.79
N TYR A 147 -3.30 -5.41 9.75
CA TYR A 147 -4.12 -4.85 10.80
C TYR A 147 -3.30 -4.78 12.07
N TRP A 148 -3.17 -3.59 12.63
CA TRP A 148 -2.41 -3.35 13.84
C TRP A 148 -3.19 -2.42 14.78
N PRO A 149 -3.21 -2.67 16.09
CA PRO A 149 -3.81 -1.76 17.03
C PRO A 149 -3.05 -0.43 17.07
N THR A 150 -3.75 0.67 16.83
CA THR A 150 -3.15 2.01 16.70
C THR A 150 -2.45 2.51 17.98
N PHE A 151 -2.79 1.95 19.13
CA PHE A 151 -2.17 2.33 20.42
C PHE A 151 -0.81 1.66 20.68
N LEU A 152 -0.35 0.77 19.79
CA LEU A 152 0.99 0.17 19.86
C LEU A 152 2.02 0.89 18.97
N LEU A 153 1.60 1.95 18.31
CA LEU A 153 2.45 2.87 17.55
C LEU A 153 2.75 4.12 18.35
#